data_c6e7fe73209380026f4d2d286bbc3d59
#
_entry.id   c6e7fe73209380026f4d2d286bbc3d59
#
_cell.length_a   1.000
_cell.length_b   1.000
_cell.length_c   1.000
_cell.angle_alpha   90.00
_cell.angle_beta   90.00
_cell.angle_gamma   90.00
#
_symmetry.space_group_name_H-M   'P 1'
#
loop_
_entity.id
_entity.type
_entity.pdbx_description
1 polymer ?
#
loop_
_entity_poly.entity_id
_entity_poly.type
_entity_poly.pdbx_seq_one_letter_code
_entity_poly.pdbx_strand_id
1 'polypeptide(L)'
;IKTTDIAKISQITISKTKYEYTGKAFKPTVTVKDSNGQVISTQNYNIIYSSNKKVGNGTVKIVFKGNYSGTITKIFKIVPKKVSLTKATNIKGKKVKLGWKKVSGISGYEIQYGINKSFKKAKTTTAKSSLKTKTIKKLKNKKKYYFRMRAYKKVSGTKVYGVYSPKKTV
;
A
#
# COMPACT_ATOMS: atom_id res chain seq x y z
N ILE A 1 35.70 -5.93 28.25
CA ILE A 1 34.44 -6.28 27.55
C ILE A 1 34.60 -5.81 26.08
N LYS A 2 34.67 -6.77 25.15
CA LYS A 2 34.81 -6.45 23.71
C LYS A 2 33.50 -5.85 23.23
N THR A 3 33.47 -4.55 22.95
CA THR A 3 32.39 -3.91 22.21
C THR A 3 32.32 -4.53 20.81
N THR A 4 31.21 -5.16 20.50
CA THR A 4 30.99 -5.68 19.14
C THR A 4 30.49 -4.54 18.28
N ASP A 5 31.26 -4.19 17.28
CA ASP A 5 30.93 -3.12 16.33
C ASP A 5 29.66 -3.47 15.54
N ILE A 6 28.84 -2.47 15.17
CA ILE A 6 27.61 -2.66 14.38
C ILE A 6 27.90 -3.34 13.03
N ALA A 7 29.12 -3.22 12.51
CA ALA A 7 29.60 -3.89 11.32
C ALA A 7 29.51 -5.43 11.39
N LYS A 8 29.45 -6.00 12.59
CA LYS A 8 29.28 -7.45 12.82
C LYS A 8 27.81 -7.89 12.89
N ILE A 9 26.87 -6.96 12.84
CA ILE A 9 25.46 -7.27 12.70
C ILE A 9 25.21 -7.60 11.24
N SER A 10 24.85 -8.84 10.94
CA SER A 10 24.75 -9.32 9.56
C SER A 10 23.34 -9.17 8.97
N GLN A 11 22.30 -9.20 9.81
CA GLN A 11 20.93 -9.22 9.33
C GLN A 11 19.98 -8.46 10.24
N ILE A 12 19.25 -7.49 9.67
CA ILE A 12 18.13 -6.81 10.32
C ILE A 12 16.91 -6.94 9.45
N THR A 13 15.87 -7.57 9.98
CA THR A 13 14.60 -7.77 9.29
C THR A 13 13.45 -7.16 10.07
N ILE A 14 12.40 -6.76 9.36
CA ILE A 14 11.12 -6.38 9.94
C ILE A 14 10.05 -7.36 9.46
N SER A 15 9.09 -7.68 10.34
CA SER A 15 8.09 -8.73 10.12
C SER A 15 7.22 -8.49 8.89
N LYS A 16 7.02 -7.23 8.49
CA LYS A 16 6.20 -6.86 7.33
C LYS A 16 6.63 -5.50 6.77
N THR A 17 6.75 -5.43 5.45
CA THR A 17 7.21 -4.23 4.73
C THR A 17 6.09 -3.43 4.07
N LYS A 18 4.85 -3.94 4.07
CA LYS A 18 3.70 -3.26 3.46
C LYS A 18 2.43 -3.48 4.25
N TYR A 19 1.70 -2.40 4.50
CA TYR A 19 0.43 -2.39 5.25
C TYR A 19 -0.66 -1.65 4.48
N GLU A 20 -1.91 -2.07 4.65
CA GLU A 20 -3.08 -1.28 4.24
C GLU A 20 -3.45 -0.30 5.36
N TYR A 21 -3.74 0.94 4.98
CA TYR A 21 -4.15 1.99 5.92
C TYR A 21 -5.39 1.61 6.74
N THR A 22 -5.27 1.74 8.05
CA THR A 22 -6.35 1.47 9.01
C THR A 22 -6.69 2.66 9.91
N GLY A 23 -5.90 3.75 9.82
CA GLY A 23 -5.96 4.87 10.76
C GLY A 23 -5.23 4.64 12.08
N LYS A 24 -4.73 3.42 12.34
CA LYS A 24 -3.92 3.06 13.50
C LYS A 24 -2.43 3.03 13.15
N ALA A 25 -1.58 3.15 14.17
CA ALA A 25 -0.12 3.05 13.99
C ALA A 25 0.30 1.60 13.76
N PHE A 26 1.25 1.40 12.84
CA PHE A 26 1.88 0.11 12.58
C PHE A 26 3.25 0.04 13.28
N LYS A 27 3.53 -1.08 13.91
CA LYS A 27 4.80 -1.35 14.61
C LYS A 27 5.31 -2.74 14.19
N PRO A 28 5.94 -2.87 12.99
CA PRO A 28 6.52 -4.15 12.59
C PRO A 28 7.55 -4.63 13.59
N THR A 29 7.54 -5.92 13.89
CA THR A 29 8.54 -6.54 14.76
C THR A 29 9.90 -6.53 14.09
N VAL A 30 10.93 -6.18 14.84
CA VAL A 30 12.33 -6.16 14.40
C VAL A 30 13.04 -7.43 14.88
N THR A 31 13.80 -8.06 14.01
CA THR A 31 14.72 -9.14 14.35
C THR A 31 16.13 -8.75 13.91
N VAL A 32 17.07 -8.77 14.82
CA VAL A 32 18.49 -8.48 14.57
C VAL A 32 19.28 -9.76 14.78
N LYS A 33 20.17 -10.12 13.83
CA LYS A 33 21.06 -11.26 13.93
C LYS A 33 22.51 -10.85 13.72
N ASP A 34 23.41 -11.52 14.39
CA ASP A 34 24.85 -11.38 14.19
C ASP A 34 25.38 -12.19 12.98
N SER A 35 26.68 -12.14 12.74
CA SER A 35 27.34 -12.86 11.65
C SER A 35 27.28 -14.39 11.78
N ASN A 36 26.98 -14.93 12.96
CA ASN A 36 26.80 -16.35 13.23
C ASN A 36 25.31 -16.78 13.12
N GLY A 37 24.42 -15.84 12.77
CA GLY A 37 22.99 -16.08 12.66
C GLY A 37 22.23 -16.11 13.99
N GLN A 38 22.90 -15.76 15.10
CA GLN A 38 22.27 -15.70 16.43
C GLN A 38 21.46 -14.43 16.60
N VAL A 39 20.31 -14.52 17.24
CA VAL A 39 19.43 -13.38 17.51
C VAL A 39 20.01 -12.52 18.61
N ILE A 40 20.20 -11.23 18.33
CA ILE A 40 20.62 -10.22 19.31
C ILE A 40 19.43 -9.86 20.20
N SER A 41 19.64 -9.93 21.53
CA SER A 41 18.62 -9.57 22.51
C SER A 41 18.18 -8.11 22.36
N THR A 42 16.87 -7.86 22.54
CA THR A 42 16.25 -6.53 22.51
C THR A 42 16.79 -5.57 23.58
N GLN A 43 17.49 -6.07 24.59
CA GLN A 43 18.17 -5.25 25.60
C GLN A 43 19.33 -4.44 24.99
N ASN A 44 19.85 -4.85 23.82
CA ASN A 44 20.99 -4.22 23.14
C ASN A 44 20.57 -3.14 22.12
N TYR A 45 19.30 -2.83 21.98
CA TYR A 45 18.83 -1.75 21.10
C TYR A 45 17.47 -1.20 21.51
N ASN A 46 17.21 0.03 21.10
CA ASN A 46 15.88 0.65 21.18
C ASN A 46 15.27 0.73 19.79
N ILE A 47 13.94 0.65 19.71
CA ILE A 47 13.19 0.76 18.45
C ILE A 47 12.33 2.03 18.49
N ILE A 48 12.49 2.88 17.49
CA ILE A 48 11.72 4.12 17.32
C ILE A 48 10.94 4.02 16.01
N TYR A 49 9.61 4.15 16.09
CA TYR A 49 8.73 4.17 14.94
C TYR A 49 8.35 5.61 14.61
N SER A 50 8.43 5.98 13.32
CA SER A 50 8.03 7.30 12.83
C SER A 50 7.20 7.19 11.56
N SER A 51 6.31 8.17 11.30
CA SER A 51 5.43 8.21 10.12
C SER A 51 4.61 6.93 9.91
N ASN A 52 4.38 6.18 10.98
CA ASN A 52 3.85 4.82 10.97
C ASN A 52 2.31 4.73 11.02
N LYS A 53 1.60 5.85 10.84
CA LYS A 53 0.11 5.91 10.91
C LYS A 53 -0.54 6.37 9.61
N LYS A 54 0.13 7.19 8.81
CA LYS A 54 -0.43 7.77 7.58
C LYS A 54 0.02 7.00 6.34
N VAL A 55 -0.73 7.10 5.25
CA VAL A 55 -0.29 6.57 3.94
C VAL A 55 1.03 7.21 3.54
N GLY A 56 1.97 6.40 3.09
CA GLY A 56 3.34 6.79 2.75
C GLY A 56 4.36 5.81 3.31
N ASN A 57 5.58 6.26 3.48
CA ASN A 57 6.65 5.48 4.08
C ASN A 57 6.65 5.67 5.60
N GLY A 58 6.53 4.57 6.34
CA GLY A 58 6.83 4.51 7.75
C GLY A 58 8.28 4.07 7.97
N THR A 59 8.88 4.48 9.07
CA THR A 59 10.26 4.13 9.42
C THR A 59 10.34 3.40 10.75
N VAL A 60 11.29 2.49 10.82
CA VAL A 60 11.72 1.79 12.02
C VAL A 60 13.20 2.09 12.23
N LYS A 61 13.50 2.91 13.21
CA LYS A 61 14.88 3.27 13.60
C LYS A 61 15.32 2.38 14.73
N ILE A 62 16.39 1.63 14.54
CA ILE A 62 17.03 0.76 15.52
C ILE A 62 18.27 1.48 16.02
N VAL A 63 18.30 1.84 17.29
CA VAL A 63 19.42 2.50 17.95
C VAL A 63 20.08 1.51 18.88
N PHE A 64 21.31 1.10 18.54
CA PHE A 64 22.06 0.12 19.31
C PHE A 64 22.63 0.73 20.59
N LYS A 65 22.82 -0.10 21.60
CA LYS A 65 23.36 0.25 22.92
C LYS A 65 24.07 -0.94 23.55
N GLY A 66 24.70 -0.71 24.72
CA GLY A 66 25.45 -1.74 25.43
C GLY A 66 26.73 -2.11 24.68
N ASN A 67 26.86 -3.36 24.30
CA ASN A 67 28.01 -3.88 23.54
C ASN A 67 27.98 -3.54 22.04
N TYR A 68 26.92 -2.84 21.58
CA TYR A 68 26.71 -2.46 20.19
C TYR A 68 26.54 -0.95 20.08
N SER A 69 26.87 -0.39 18.93
CA SER A 69 26.74 1.05 18.68
C SER A 69 26.16 1.32 17.28
N GLY A 70 25.72 2.56 17.07
CA GLY A 70 25.21 3.04 15.80
C GLY A 70 23.69 2.94 15.67
N THR A 71 23.22 3.27 14.47
CA THR A 71 21.78 3.36 14.16
C THR A 71 21.51 2.82 12.77
N ILE A 72 20.46 2.02 12.62
CA ILE A 72 19.99 1.54 11.33
C ILE A 72 18.50 1.88 11.19
N THR A 73 18.10 2.28 9.99
CA THR A 73 16.70 2.59 9.67
C THR A 73 16.18 1.63 8.61
N LYS A 74 15.05 1.01 8.89
CA LYS A 74 14.27 0.23 7.92
C LYS A 74 13.00 0.99 7.54
N ILE A 75 12.56 0.80 6.30
CA ILE A 75 11.37 1.46 5.75
C ILE A 75 10.31 0.40 5.49
N PHE A 76 9.05 0.73 5.81
CA PHE A 76 7.89 -0.02 5.39
C PHE A 76 6.88 0.93 4.72
N LYS A 77 5.98 0.40 3.92
CA LYS A 77 5.04 1.19 3.15
C LYS A 77 3.61 1.03 3.68
N ILE A 78 2.91 2.14 3.88
CA ILE A 78 1.47 2.15 4.17
C ILE A 78 0.77 2.63 2.90
N VAL A 79 -0.12 1.80 2.36
CA VAL A 79 -0.87 2.10 1.13
C VAL A 79 -2.35 2.25 1.43
N PRO A 80 -3.14 2.95 0.58
CA PRO A 80 -4.58 2.99 0.71
C PRO A 80 -5.19 1.59 0.76
N LYS A 81 -6.26 1.44 1.53
CA LYS A 81 -7.02 0.19 1.61
C LYS A 81 -7.56 -0.20 0.24
N LYS A 82 -7.55 -1.49 -0.05
CA LYS A 82 -8.11 -2.03 -1.29
C LYS A 82 -9.59 -1.66 -1.43
N VAL A 83 -9.98 -1.19 -2.62
CA VAL A 83 -11.37 -0.80 -2.91
C VAL A 83 -12.22 -2.04 -3.13
N SER A 84 -13.42 -2.05 -2.56
CA SER A 84 -14.45 -3.04 -2.87
C SER A 84 -15.33 -2.49 -4.01
N LEU A 85 -15.02 -2.88 -5.25
CA LEU A 85 -15.85 -2.61 -6.43
C LEU A 85 -17.04 -3.57 -6.39
N THR A 86 -18.21 -3.07 -5.98
CA THR A 86 -19.39 -3.90 -5.68
C THR A 86 -20.25 -4.16 -6.93
N LYS A 87 -20.40 -3.16 -7.80
CA LYS A 87 -21.30 -3.24 -8.96
C LYS A 87 -20.61 -2.72 -10.22
N ALA A 88 -20.94 -3.36 -11.35
CA ALA A 88 -20.73 -2.85 -12.69
C ALA A 88 -22.00 -3.19 -13.47
N THR A 89 -22.82 -2.19 -13.76
CA THR A 89 -24.15 -2.37 -14.36
C THR A 89 -24.20 -1.71 -15.72
N ASN A 90 -24.58 -2.48 -16.73
CA ASN A 90 -24.84 -1.95 -18.07
C ASN A 90 -26.09 -1.05 -18.05
N ILE A 91 -25.98 0.13 -18.61
CA ILE A 91 -27.11 1.07 -18.74
C ILE A 91 -27.22 1.55 -20.20
N LYS A 92 -28.46 1.90 -20.62
CA LYS A 92 -28.76 2.34 -21.98
C LYS A 92 -27.78 3.44 -22.44
N GLY A 93 -27.37 3.38 -23.71
CA GLY A 93 -26.53 4.40 -24.35
C GLY A 93 -25.04 4.13 -24.24
N LYS A 94 -24.60 2.88 -24.34
CA LYS A 94 -23.15 2.49 -24.31
C LYS A 94 -22.42 3.00 -23.06
N LYS A 95 -23.04 2.74 -21.90
CA LYS A 95 -22.56 3.21 -20.60
C LYS A 95 -22.57 2.06 -19.59
N VAL A 96 -21.64 2.11 -18.64
CA VAL A 96 -21.61 1.23 -17.46
C VAL A 96 -21.55 2.09 -16.21
N LYS A 97 -22.45 1.86 -15.27
CA LYS A 97 -22.43 2.46 -13.93
C LYS A 97 -21.66 1.56 -12.97
N LEU A 98 -20.59 2.08 -12.42
CA LEU A 98 -19.79 1.43 -11.38
C LEU A 98 -20.27 1.87 -10.00
N GLY A 99 -20.22 0.97 -9.02
CA GLY A 99 -20.48 1.25 -7.62
C GLY A 99 -19.45 0.58 -6.72
N TRP A 100 -19.02 1.25 -5.63
CA TRP A 100 -18.02 0.76 -4.71
C TRP A 100 -18.24 1.25 -3.29
N LYS A 101 -17.60 0.58 -2.32
CA LYS A 101 -17.55 1.05 -0.93
C LYS A 101 -16.49 2.14 -0.78
N LYS A 102 -16.85 3.26 -0.13
CA LYS A 102 -15.91 4.34 0.14
C LYS A 102 -14.71 3.85 0.96
N VAL A 103 -13.54 4.41 0.65
CA VAL A 103 -12.30 4.20 1.41
C VAL A 103 -11.91 5.52 2.07
N SER A 104 -11.58 5.48 3.36
CA SER A 104 -11.16 6.65 4.12
C SER A 104 -9.67 6.99 3.90
N GLY A 105 -9.29 8.22 4.22
CA GLY A 105 -7.88 8.65 4.21
C GLY A 105 -7.22 8.75 2.83
N ILE A 106 -8.00 8.87 1.74
CA ILE A 106 -7.53 8.90 0.36
C ILE A 106 -7.76 10.24 -0.33
N SER A 107 -7.08 10.46 -1.46
CA SER A 107 -7.27 11.64 -2.31
C SER A 107 -8.24 11.38 -3.47
N GLY A 108 -8.41 10.12 -3.87
CA GLY A 108 -9.31 9.75 -4.96
C GLY A 108 -9.16 8.30 -5.38
N TYR A 109 -9.84 7.96 -6.47
CA TYR A 109 -9.84 6.63 -7.06
C TYR A 109 -9.32 6.69 -8.49
N GLU A 110 -8.60 5.66 -8.90
CA GLU A 110 -8.24 5.37 -10.29
C GLU A 110 -9.03 4.16 -10.76
N ILE A 111 -9.73 4.30 -11.87
CA ILE A 111 -10.54 3.27 -12.51
C ILE A 111 -9.87 2.91 -13.82
N GLN A 112 -9.59 1.65 -14.01
CA GLN A 112 -9.04 1.10 -15.23
C GLN A 112 -10.09 0.20 -15.91
N TYR A 113 -10.28 0.38 -17.23
CA TYR A 113 -11.28 -0.37 -17.97
C TYR A 113 -10.86 -0.62 -19.42
N GLY A 114 -11.32 -1.74 -19.97
CA GLY A 114 -11.01 -2.13 -21.34
C GLY A 114 -11.66 -3.45 -21.72
N ILE A 115 -11.48 -3.86 -22.97
CA ILE A 115 -12.01 -5.12 -23.53
C ILE A 115 -11.06 -6.30 -23.30
N ASN A 116 -9.84 -6.04 -22.88
CA ASN A 116 -8.85 -7.09 -22.61
C ASN A 116 -8.88 -7.48 -21.13
N LYS A 117 -9.01 -8.77 -20.84
CA LYS A 117 -9.06 -9.35 -19.49
C LYS A 117 -7.81 -9.08 -18.65
N SER A 118 -6.64 -8.92 -19.28
CA SER A 118 -5.37 -8.58 -18.64
C SER A 118 -5.12 -7.07 -18.52
N PHE A 119 -6.08 -6.24 -18.95
CA PHE A 119 -5.98 -4.78 -18.98
C PHE A 119 -4.87 -4.24 -19.89
N LYS A 120 -4.39 -5.03 -20.85
CA LYS A 120 -3.50 -4.54 -21.90
C LYS A 120 -4.23 -3.45 -22.72
N LYS A 121 -3.59 -2.29 -22.94
CA LYS A 121 -4.17 -1.11 -23.59
C LYS A 121 -5.48 -0.61 -22.95
N ALA A 122 -5.67 -0.82 -21.65
CA ALA A 122 -6.84 -0.33 -20.94
C ALA A 122 -6.82 1.20 -20.81
N LYS A 123 -8.01 1.79 -20.79
CA LYS A 123 -8.21 3.20 -20.48
C LYS A 123 -8.24 3.41 -18.98
N THR A 124 -7.83 4.61 -18.54
CA THR A 124 -7.81 5.01 -17.13
C THR A 124 -8.61 6.29 -16.95
N THR A 125 -9.39 6.37 -15.88
CA THR A 125 -10.07 7.59 -15.43
C THR A 125 -10.02 7.68 -13.92
N THR A 126 -10.32 8.85 -13.36
CA THR A 126 -10.31 9.08 -11.92
C THR A 126 -11.70 9.41 -11.38
N ALA A 127 -11.88 9.21 -10.07
CA ALA A 127 -13.06 9.66 -9.35
C ALA A 127 -12.63 10.34 -8.03
N LYS A 128 -13.41 11.35 -7.60
CA LYS A 128 -13.18 12.04 -6.32
C LYS A 128 -13.37 11.07 -5.15
N SER A 129 -12.65 11.30 -4.06
CA SER A 129 -12.74 10.47 -2.83
C SER A 129 -14.14 10.46 -2.19
N SER A 130 -14.93 11.51 -2.41
CA SER A 130 -16.31 11.63 -1.93
C SER A 130 -17.31 10.71 -2.64
N LEU A 131 -17.00 10.27 -3.86
CA LEU A 131 -17.91 9.46 -4.69
C LEU A 131 -17.88 7.99 -4.29
N LYS A 132 -19.02 7.33 -4.50
CA LYS A 132 -19.20 5.87 -4.39
C LYS A 132 -19.76 5.25 -5.68
N THR A 133 -19.98 6.06 -6.71
CA THR A 133 -20.42 5.63 -8.04
C THR A 133 -19.79 6.49 -9.13
N LYS A 134 -19.63 5.92 -10.32
CA LYS A 134 -19.24 6.65 -11.55
C LYS A 134 -19.79 5.94 -12.78
N THR A 135 -20.26 6.72 -13.73
CA THR A 135 -20.70 6.20 -15.04
C THR A 135 -19.56 6.37 -16.05
N ILE A 136 -19.16 5.28 -16.64
CA ILE A 136 -18.22 5.23 -17.79
C ILE A 136 -19.05 5.27 -19.05
N LYS A 137 -18.75 6.22 -19.93
CA LYS A 137 -19.51 6.49 -21.16
C LYS A 137 -18.68 6.14 -22.40
N LYS A 138 -19.33 6.20 -23.59
CA LYS A 138 -18.69 6.01 -24.90
C LYS A 138 -18.00 4.64 -25.04
N LEU A 139 -18.62 3.60 -24.50
CA LEU A 139 -18.16 2.22 -24.66
C LEU A 139 -18.55 1.69 -26.05
N LYS A 140 -17.81 0.71 -26.54
CA LYS A 140 -18.14 0.02 -27.80
C LYS A 140 -19.33 -0.90 -27.59
N ASN A 141 -20.24 -0.92 -28.54
CA ASN A 141 -21.41 -1.80 -28.49
C ASN A 141 -21.01 -3.28 -28.66
N LYS A 142 -21.79 -4.19 -28.07
CA LYS A 142 -21.59 -5.64 -28.17
C LYS A 142 -20.15 -6.10 -27.82
N LYS A 143 -19.45 -5.39 -26.93
CA LYS A 143 -18.13 -5.76 -26.43
C LYS A 143 -18.17 -5.99 -24.92
N LYS A 144 -17.58 -7.08 -24.48
CA LYS A 144 -17.36 -7.40 -23.08
C LYS A 144 -16.30 -6.47 -22.50
N TYR A 145 -16.62 -5.78 -21.41
CA TYR A 145 -15.71 -4.87 -20.71
C TYR A 145 -15.32 -5.41 -19.34
N TYR A 146 -14.07 -5.17 -19.00
CA TYR A 146 -13.48 -5.46 -17.70
C TYR A 146 -13.16 -4.15 -16.98
N PHE A 147 -13.48 -4.09 -15.70
CA PHE A 147 -13.27 -2.94 -14.83
C PHE A 147 -12.53 -3.37 -13.58
N ARG A 148 -11.56 -2.58 -13.16
CA ARG A 148 -10.94 -2.65 -11.83
C ARG A 148 -10.64 -1.24 -11.36
N MET A 149 -10.47 -1.08 -10.04
CA MET A 149 -10.15 0.21 -9.47
C MET A 149 -9.24 0.09 -8.26
N ARG A 150 -8.56 1.17 -7.95
CA ARG A 150 -7.74 1.32 -6.75
C ARG A 150 -7.89 2.71 -6.18
N ALA A 151 -7.67 2.85 -4.87
CA ALA A 151 -7.58 4.14 -4.23
C ALA A 151 -6.16 4.71 -4.35
N TYR A 152 -6.02 6.04 -4.29
CA TYR A 152 -4.73 6.69 -4.16
C TYR A 152 -4.76 7.81 -3.12
N LYS A 153 -3.63 8.05 -2.49
CA LYS A 153 -3.35 9.21 -1.63
C LYS A 153 -2.21 10.00 -2.25
N LYS A 154 -2.36 11.31 -2.36
CA LYS A 154 -1.25 12.21 -2.70
C LYS A 154 -0.41 12.44 -1.44
N VAL A 155 0.88 12.16 -1.53
CA VAL A 155 1.88 12.37 -0.48
C VAL A 155 3.02 13.16 -1.12
N SER A 156 3.26 14.37 -0.67
CA SER A 156 4.26 15.28 -1.26
C SER A 156 4.17 15.36 -2.79
N GLY A 157 2.94 15.53 -3.31
CA GLY A 157 2.68 15.63 -4.76
C GLY A 157 2.60 14.31 -5.52
N THR A 158 3.14 13.22 -4.98
CA THR A 158 3.18 11.90 -5.61
C THR A 158 1.99 11.04 -5.19
N LYS A 159 1.41 10.29 -6.12
CA LYS A 159 0.32 9.35 -5.82
C LYS A 159 0.89 8.04 -5.26
N VAL A 160 0.46 7.70 -4.04
CA VAL A 160 0.65 6.38 -3.46
C VAL A 160 -0.62 5.58 -3.70
N TYR A 161 -0.51 4.46 -4.40
CA TYR A 161 -1.64 3.64 -4.80
C TYR A 161 -1.85 2.44 -3.87
N GLY A 162 -3.11 2.13 -3.61
CA GLY A 162 -3.53 0.84 -3.08
C GLY A 162 -3.50 -0.25 -4.14
N VAL A 163 -3.79 -1.48 -3.72
CA VAL A 163 -3.93 -2.63 -4.60
C VAL A 163 -5.23 -2.49 -5.43
N TYR A 164 -5.21 -2.96 -6.68
CA TYR A 164 -6.42 -3.03 -7.48
C TYR A 164 -7.47 -3.95 -6.86
N SER A 165 -8.74 -3.57 -6.99
CA SER A 165 -9.88 -4.45 -6.71
C SER A 165 -9.84 -5.70 -7.61
N PRO A 166 -10.54 -6.77 -7.22
CA PRO A 166 -10.94 -7.79 -8.17
C PRO A 166 -11.68 -7.13 -9.35
N LYS A 167 -11.51 -7.71 -10.55
CA LYS A 167 -12.18 -7.19 -11.74
C LYS A 167 -13.67 -7.50 -11.72
N LYS A 168 -14.45 -6.57 -12.25
CA LYS A 168 -15.86 -6.77 -12.62
C LYS A 168 -15.97 -6.81 -14.14
N THR A 169 -16.94 -7.54 -14.62
CA THR A 169 -17.17 -7.75 -16.05
C THR A 169 -18.61 -7.39 -16.41
N VAL A 170 -18.80 -6.76 -17.54
CA VAL A 170 -20.10 -6.43 -18.14
C VAL A 170 -20.03 -6.67 -19.63
#